data_ad7b3c1480b60ac5f667740f5b824553
#
_entry.id   ad7b3c1480b60ac5f667740f5b824553
#
_cell.length_a   1.000
_cell.length_b   1.000
_cell.length_c   1.000
_cell.angle_alpha   90.00
_cell.angle_beta   90.00
_cell.angle_gamma   90.00
#
_symmetry.space_group_name_H-M   'P 1'
#
loop_
_entity.id
_entity.type
_entity.pdbx_description
1 polymer ?
#
loop_
_entity_poly.entity_id
_entity_poly.type
_entity_poly.pdbx_seq_one_letter_code
_entity_poly.pdbx_strand_id
1 'polypeptide(L)'
;SDTINVNLGTELVYNGLDIVSSKETTFQWAYGQVKTGTVPEQHQFEKMEVISTSRTINYTFSKVGSFLLRLRVDNGESIEFKYFTLNVNSGYDEGVAILSNDGDGNGSLTFVKTLTAEESAKGEQQVFTNIFSVEGKTLKNGTSLYISDNTYSKITYSGFLIGTNDEDGTIYHMDCKTFELYMTAKMKDFGSYCEEFGGEYAEDKASFGCFFKSADGRLFRYDMNGGFISEITDAPFKIDRIFDGTTKAVATTAKSTRYPLFYNNSTIGIRKSASAG
;
A
#
# COMPACT_ATOMS: atom_id res chain seq x y z
N SER A 1 -27.77 4.13 3.65
CA SER A 1 -27.29 2.78 3.26
C SER A 1 -26.50 2.20 4.40
N ASP A 2 -26.75 0.93 4.70
CA ASP A 2 -26.02 0.24 5.75
C ASP A 2 -24.56 0.01 5.30
N THR A 3 -23.61 0.17 6.21
CA THR A 3 -22.19 -0.04 5.93
C THR A 3 -21.74 -1.36 6.56
N ILE A 4 -21.05 -2.17 5.76
CA ILE A 4 -20.42 -3.41 6.20
C ILE A 4 -18.90 -3.23 6.09
N ASN A 5 -18.19 -3.48 7.19
CA ASN A 5 -16.73 -3.49 7.22
C ASN A 5 -16.25 -4.92 7.42
N VAL A 6 -15.33 -5.36 6.59
CA VAL A 6 -14.69 -6.68 6.67
C VAL A 6 -13.20 -6.56 6.37
N ASN A 7 -12.39 -7.39 7.00
CA ASN A 7 -10.96 -7.43 6.68
C ASN A 7 -10.69 -8.37 5.51
N LEU A 8 -9.71 -8.01 4.69
CA LEU A 8 -9.22 -8.85 3.60
C LEU A 8 -8.90 -10.26 4.11
N GLY A 9 -9.33 -11.27 3.38
CA GLY A 9 -9.11 -12.67 3.77
C GLY A 9 -9.97 -13.16 4.93
N THR A 10 -10.83 -12.32 5.51
CA THR A 10 -11.80 -12.74 6.54
C THR A 10 -13.14 -13.05 5.88
N GLU A 11 -13.78 -14.15 6.32
CA GLU A 11 -15.11 -14.51 5.83
C GLU A 11 -16.16 -13.52 6.35
N LEU A 12 -16.89 -12.90 5.45
CA LEU A 12 -18.10 -12.16 5.77
C LEU A 12 -19.28 -13.13 5.89
N VAL A 13 -19.86 -13.21 7.06
CA VAL A 13 -21.14 -13.90 7.30
C VAL A 13 -22.20 -12.87 7.64
N TYR A 14 -23.21 -12.74 6.79
CA TYR A 14 -24.29 -11.77 6.99
C TYR A 14 -25.66 -12.43 6.76
N ASN A 15 -26.48 -12.46 7.79
CA ASN A 15 -27.85 -13.00 7.76
C ASN A 15 -28.91 -12.04 8.34
N GLY A 16 -28.54 -10.78 8.57
CA GLY A 16 -29.33 -9.76 9.26
C GLY A 16 -30.51 -9.20 8.47
N LEU A 17 -31.22 -10.06 7.72
CA LEU A 17 -32.34 -9.61 6.90
C LEU A 17 -33.64 -10.25 7.40
N ASP A 18 -34.51 -9.41 7.91
CA ASP A 18 -35.90 -9.77 8.19
C ASP A 18 -36.68 -9.77 6.86
N ILE A 19 -36.57 -10.87 6.12
CA ILE A 19 -37.33 -11.06 4.89
C ILE A 19 -38.51 -11.92 5.21
N VAL A 20 -39.70 -11.32 5.14
CA VAL A 20 -40.98 -12.02 5.33
C VAL A 20 -41.61 -12.19 3.95
N SER A 21 -41.73 -13.42 3.50
CA SER A 21 -42.45 -13.77 2.28
C SER A 21 -43.25 -15.05 2.53
N SER A 22 -44.49 -15.08 2.06
CA SER A 22 -45.33 -16.29 2.05
C SER A 22 -45.07 -17.20 0.86
N LYS A 23 -44.18 -16.78 -0.07
CA LYS A 23 -43.83 -17.45 -1.31
C LYS A 23 -42.40 -17.90 -1.31
N GLU A 24 -42.08 -18.85 -2.20
CA GLU A 24 -40.72 -19.25 -2.46
C GLU A 24 -39.91 -18.05 -2.95
N THR A 25 -38.78 -17.83 -2.31
CA THR A 25 -37.99 -16.62 -2.50
C THR A 25 -36.57 -17.01 -2.90
N THR A 26 -36.05 -16.41 -3.96
CA THR A 26 -34.67 -16.56 -4.41
C THR A 26 -33.83 -15.34 -4.05
N PHE A 27 -32.55 -15.56 -3.83
CA PHE A 27 -31.59 -14.57 -3.38
C PHE A 27 -30.43 -14.49 -4.35
N GLN A 28 -29.83 -13.32 -4.50
CA GLN A 28 -28.59 -13.12 -5.23
C GLN A 28 -27.79 -12.00 -4.59
N TRP A 29 -26.60 -12.33 -4.13
CA TRP A 29 -25.61 -11.36 -3.68
C TRP A 29 -24.63 -11.07 -4.79
N ALA A 30 -24.37 -9.80 -5.03
CA ALA A 30 -23.39 -9.35 -6.01
C ALA A 30 -22.66 -8.11 -5.50
N TYR A 31 -21.39 -7.97 -5.84
CA TYR A 31 -20.62 -6.79 -5.47
C TYR A 31 -19.87 -6.20 -6.69
N GLY A 32 -19.53 -4.91 -6.61
CA GLY A 32 -18.80 -4.22 -7.67
C GLY A 32 -18.25 -2.88 -7.20
N GLN A 33 -17.35 -2.31 -7.97
CA GLN A 33 -16.76 -1.01 -7.67
C GLN A 33 -17.79 0.11 -7.82
N VAL A 34 -17.75 1.07 -6.87
CA VAL A 34 -18.50 2.32 -6.99
C VAL A 34 -17.78 3.23 -7.97
N LYS A 35 -18.43 3.63 -9.05
CA LYS A 35 -17.88 4.69 -9.92
C LYS A 35 -17.99 6.03 -9.20
N THR A 36 -16.86 6.69 -8.97
CA THR A 36 -16.80 8.04 -8.40
C THR A 36 -17.62 9.02 -9.25
N GLY A 37 -18.51 9.77 -8.62
CA GLY A 37 -19.29 10.82 -9.27
C GLY A 37 -20.72 10.44 -9.69
N THR A 38 -21.16 9.21 -9.43
CA THR A 38 -22.55 8.79 -9.65
C THR A 38 -23.32 8.77 -8.34
N VAL A 39 -24.58 9.24 -8.37
CA VAL A 39 -25.50 9.10 -7.23
C VAL A 39 -25.85 7.62 -7.03
N PRO A 40 -26.03 7.11 -5.80
CA PRO A 40 -26.29 5.70 -5.54
C PRO A 40 -27.41 5.09 -6.38
N GLU A 41 -28.43 5.84 -6.66
CA GLU A 41 -29.60 5.43 -7.46
C GLU A 41 -29.33 5.37 -8.97
N GLN A 42 -28.22 5.92 -9.44
CA GLN A 42 -27.81 5.95 -10.84
C GLN A 42 -26.57 5.10 -11.10
N HIS A 43 -26.15 4.26 -10.15
CA HIS A 43 -25.05 3.34 -10.35
C HIS A 43 -25.37 2.40 -11.51
N GLN A 44 -24.69 2.57 -12.62
CA GLN A 44 -24.72 1.60 -13.69
C GLN A 44 -24.00 0.34 -13.20
N PHE A 45 -24.80 -0.68 -12.94
CA PHE A 45 -24.38 -1.98 -12.39
C PHE A 45 -23.71 -2.86 -13.47
N GLU A 46 -23.03 -2.30 -14.43
CA GLU A 46 -22.55 -2.98 -15.63
C GLU A 46 -21.62 -4.16 -15.37
N LYS A 47 -21.06 -4.30 -14.17
CA LYS A 47 -20.16 -5.42 -13.85
C LYS A 47 -20.17 -5.76 -12.36
N MET A 48 -21.33 -6.10 -11.81
CA MET A 48 -21.36 -6.70 -10.48
C MET A 48 -21.07 -8.20 -10.60
N GLU A 49 -20.12 -8.67 -9.84
CA GLU A 49 -19.81 -10.08 -9.71
C GLU A 49 -20.81 -10.74 -8.75
N VAL A 50 -21.48 -11.79 -9.20
CA VAL A 50 -22.36 -12.59 -8.34
C VAL A 50 -21.52 -13.51 -7.48
N ILE A 51 -21.66 -13.40 -6.16
CA ILE A 51 -20.83 -14.10 -5.17
C ILE A 51 -21.60 -15.12 -4.34
N SER A 52 -22.95 -15.04 -4.29
CA SER A 52 -23.78 -16.02 -3.60
C SER A 52 -25.23 -15.96 -4.10
N THR A 53 -25.93 -17.12 -4.06
CA THR A 53 -27.37 -17.23 -4.24
C THR A 53 -28.10 -17.69 -3.00
N SER A 54 -27.39 -17.80 -1.89
CA SER A 54 -27.96 -18.18 -0.61
C SER A 54 -28.59 -16.97 0.10
N ARG A 55 -29.54 -17.20 0.99
CA ARG A 55 -30.13 -16.15 1.85
C ARG A 55 -29.05 -15.48 2.70
N THR A 56 -28.17 -16.27 3.30
CA THR A 56 -27.00 -15.80 4.06
C THR A 56 -25.80 -15.75 3.12
N ILE A 57 -25.09 -14.64 3.11
CA ILE A 57 -23.81 -14.56 2.42
C ILE A 57 -22.70 -15.09 3.32
N ASN A 58 -21.89 -16.00 2.79
CA ASN A 58 -20.61 -16.43 3.33
C ASN A 58 -19.59 -16.24 2.23
N TYR A 59 -18.74 -15.21 2.36
CA TYR A 59 -17.80 -14.87 1.28
C TYR A 59 -16.53 -14.21 1.82
N THR A 60 -15.38 -14.59 1.26
CA THR A 60 -14.08 -14.00 1.58
C THR A 60 -13.61 -13.13 0.42
N PHE A 61 -13.44 -11.84 0.69
CA PHE A 61 -13.00 -10.87 -0.32
C PHE A 61 -11.49 -10.93 -0.51
N SER A 62 -11.05 -10.81 -1.76
CA SER A 62 -9.65 -10.86 -2.16
C SER A 62 -9.06 -9.50 -2.56
N LYS A 63 -9.86 -8.43 -2.52
CA LYS A 63 -9.44 -7.09 -2.93
C LYS A 63 -9.82 -6.07 -1.87
N VAL A 64 -8.86 -5.23 -1.48
CA VAL A 64 -9.08 -4.07 -0.61
C VAL A 64 -9.80 -2.97 -1.38
N GLY A 65 -10.68 -2.26 -0.70
CA GLY A 65 -11.34 -1.10 -1.26
C GLY A 65 -12.76 -0.89 -0.75
N SER A 66 -13.40 0.13 -1.30
CA SER A 66 -14.81 0.41 -1.04
C SER A 66 -15.65 -0.04 -2.24
N PHE A 67 -16.63 -0.89 -1.97
CA PHE A 67 -17.47 -1.52 -2.96
C PHE A 67 -18.94 -1.27 -2.65
N LEU A 68 -19.78 -1.48 -3.66
CA LEU A 68 -21.21 -1.62 -3.49
C LEU A 68 -21.54 -3.11 -3.41
N LEU A 69 -22.17 -3.57 -2.31
CA LEU A 69 -22.74 -4.90 -2.18
C LEU A 69 -24.25 -4.80 -2.36
N ARG A 70 -24.81 -5.65 -3.22
CA ARG A 70 -26.22 -5.70 -3.53
C ARG A 70 -26.81 -7.05 -3.20
N LEU A 71 -27.90 -7.06 -2.49
CA LEU A 71 -28.80 -8.20 -2.40
C LEU A 71 -30.01 -7.98 -3.29
N ARG A 72 -30.30 -8.93 -4.19
CA ARG A 72 -31.54 -9.07 -4.92
C ARG A 72 -32.39 -10.16 -4.28
N VAL A 73 -33.65 -9.84 -4.02
CA VAL A 73 -34.65 -10.75 -3.46
C VAL A 73 -35.80 -10.83 -4.45
N ASP A 74 -36.20 -12.04 -4.85
CA ASP A 74 -37.22 -12.27 -5.86
C ASP A 74 -38.18 -13.38 -5.37
N ASN A 75 -39.46 -13.06 -5.26
CA ASN A 75 -40.51 -13.98 -4.83
C ASN A 75 -41.44 -14.41 -6.01
N GLY A 76 -41.05 -14.14 -7.23
CA GLY A 76 -41.82 -14.44 -8.43
C GLY A 76 -42.87 -13.39 -8.81
N GLU A 77 -43.24 -12.49 -7.90
CA GLU A 77 -44.20 -11.40 -8.14
C GLU A 77 -43.53 -10.03 -8.08
N SER A 78 -42.54 -9.90 -7.21
CA SER A 78 -41.77 -8.67 -7.06
C SER A 78 -40.26 -8.96 -6.91
N ILE A 79 -39.46 -8.00 -7.33
CA ILE A 79 -38.02 -8.02 -7.13
C ILE A 79 -37.66 -6.80 -6.28
N GLU A 80 -36.97 -7.04 -5.18
CA GLU A 80 -36.46 -5.99 -4.31
C GLU A 80 -34.95 -6.03 -4.23
N PHE A 81 -34.35 -4.84 -4.06
CA PHE A 81 -32.93 -4.68 -3.93
C PHE A 81 -32.58 -3.99 -2.63
N LYS A 82 -31.60 -4.53 -1.91
CA LYS A 82 -30.95 -3.84 -0.79
C LYS A 82 -29.49 -3.62 -1.11
N TYR A 83 -29.01 -2.42 -0.81
CA TYR A 83 -27.64 -1.99 -1.08
C TYR A 83 -26.90 -1.67 0.20
N PHE A 84 -25.64 -2.05 0.24
CA PHE A 84 -24.72 -1.78 1.34
C PHE A 84 -23.45 -1.14 0.79
N THR A 85 -22.89 -0.22 1.55
CA THR A 85 -21.49 0.17 1.35
C THR A 85 -20.63 -0.91 1.98
N LEU A 86 -19.80 -1.59 1.20
CA LEU A 86 -18.89 -2.62 1.65
C LEU A 86 -17.46 -2.05 1.68
N ASN A 87 -16.84 -1.97 2.85
CA ASN A 87 -15.45 -1.64 2.99
C ASN A 87 -14.67 -2.92 3.30
N VAL A 88 -13.81 -3.32 2.38
CA VAL A 88 -12.84 -4.39 2.60
C VAL A 88 -11.54 -3.72 3.02
N ASN A 89 -11.21 -3.81 4.29
CA ASN A 89 -10.03 -3.18 4.88
C ASN A 89 -8.83 -4.13 4.76
N SER A 90 -7.64 -3.55 4.56
CA SER A 90 -6.43 -4.34 4.70
C SER A 90 -6.19 -4.64 6.18
N GLY A 91 -5.62 -5.78 6.49
CA GLY A 91 -5.15 -6.06 7.85
C GLY A 91 -3.92 -5.24 8.24
N TYR A 92 -3.41 -4.39 7.33
CA TYR A 92 -2.12 -3.69 7.44
C TYR A 92 -2.28 -2.16 7.48
N ASP A 93 -3.40 -1.65 8.01
CA ASP A 93 -3.70 -0.21 7.97
C ASP A 93 -2.75 0.61 8.85
N GLU A 94 -2.40 0.11 10.03
CA GLU A 94 -1.50 0.78 10.97
C GLU A 94 -0.66 -0.25 11.72
N GLY A 95 0.66 -0.03 11.79
CA GLY A 95 1.56 -0.97 12.46
C GLY A 95 3.03 -0.75 12.14
N VAL A 96 3.82 -1.78 12.41
CA VAL A 96 5.26 -1.80 12.18
C VAL A 96 5.62 -2.94 11.22
N ALA A 97 6.26 -2.60 10.11
CA ALA A 97 6.86 -3.57 9.20
C ALA A 97 8.30 -3.85 9.62
N ILE A 98 8.67 -5.12 9.68
CA ILE A 98 9.99 -5.59 10.10
C ILE A 98 10.55 -6.46 8.97
N LEU A 99 11.70 -6.04 8.44
CA LEU A 99 12.51 -6.83 7.51
C LEU A 99 13.57 -7.58 8.30
N SER A 100 13.68 -8.87 8.07
CA SER A 100 14.70 -9.71 8.66
C SER A 100 15.29 -10.67 7.65
N ASN A 101 16.52 -11.10 7.86
CA ASN A 101 17.16 -12.17 7.09
C ASN A 101 17.60 -13.27 8.05
N ASP A 102 17.50 -14.50 7.61
CA ASP A 102 18.13 -15.64 8.30
C ASP A 102 19.65 -15.75 7.97
N GLY A 103 20.31 -16.74 8.54
CA GLY A 103 21.74 -16.96 8.31
C GLY A 103 22.13 -17.32 6.87
N ASP A 104 21.16 -17.74 6.06
CA ASP A 104 21.31 -18.09 4.64
C ASP A 104 20.86 -16.95 3.71
N GLY A 105 20.53 -15.79 4.27
CA GLY A 105 20.06 -14.62 3.52
C GLY A 105 18.62 -14.74 3.03
N ASN A 106 17.82 -15.69 3.53
CA ASN A 106 16.39 -15.69 3.22
C ASN A 106 15.72 -14.57 3.99
N GLY A 107 15.11 -13.65 3.25
CA GLY A 107 14.42 -12.52 3.80
C GLY A 107 12.99 -12.87 4.24
N SER A 108 12.54 -12.22 5.29
CA SER A 108 11.15 -12.28 5.75
C SER A 108 10.66 -10.88 6.06
N LEU A 109 9.44 -10.59 5.62
CA LEU A 109 8.72 -9.37 5.96
C LEU A 109 7.62 -9.73 6.95
N THR A 110 7.67 -9.13 8.12
CA THR A 110 6.67 -9.30 9.19
C THR A 110 5.97 -7.97 9.44
N PHE A 111 4.67 -8.01 9.66
CA PHE A 111 3.90 -6.84 10.05
C PHE A 111 3.27 -7.05 11.43
N VAL A 112 3.49 -6.11 12.32
CA VAL A 112 2.90 -6.07 13.66
C VAL A 112 1.84 -4.98 13.66
N LYS A 113 0.57 -5.37 13.71
CA LYS A 113 -0.54 -4.42 13.67
C LYS A 113 -0.64 -3.61 14.96
N THR A 114 -0.88 -2.32 14.84
CA THR A 114 -1.32 -1.47 15.97
C THR A 114 -2.79 -1.82 16.28
N LEU A 115 -3.04 -2.30 17.49
CA LEU A 115 -4.38 -2.71 17.88
C LEU A 115 -5.25 -1.50 18.25
N THR A 116 -6.51 -1.55 17.85
CA THR A 116 -7.53 -0.64 18.38
C THR A 116 -7.77 -0.91 19.87
N ALA A 117 -8.44 0.00 20.56
CA ALA A 117 -8.79 -0.21 21.98
C ALA A 117 -9.64 -1.47 22.20
N GLU A 118 -10.53 -1.79 21.28
CA GLU A 118 -11.38 -2.99 21.32
C GLU A 118 -10.57 -4.27 21.10
N GLU A 119 -9.67 -4.28 20.13
CA GLU A 119 -8.77 -5.42 19.85
C GLU A 119 -7.82 -5.66 21.03
N SER A 120 -7.25 -4.58 21.60
CA SER A 120 -6.41 -4.66 22.81
C SER A 120 -7.16 -5.23 24.01
N ALA A 121 -8.43 -4.87 24.20
CA ALA A 121 -9.26 -5.38 25.28
C ALA A 121 -9.54 -6.88 25.15
N LYS A 122 -9.52 -7.43 23.95
CA LYS A 122 -9.65 -8.87 23.69
C LYS A 122 -8.36 -9.65 23.87
N GLY A 123 -7.22 -8.97 24.10
CA GLY A 123 -5.91 -9.59 24.30
C GLY A 123 -5.31 -10.22 23.05
N GLU A 124 -5.79 -9.87 21.87
CA GLU A 124 -5.28 -10.38 20.59
C GLU A 124 -4.04 -9.60 20.17
N GLN A 125 -2.91 -10.28 19.98
CA GLN A 125 -1.80 -9.75 19.22
C GLN A 125 -1.93 -10.20 17.77
N GLN A 126 -1.90 -9.23 16.83
CA GLN A 126 -1.93 -9.54 15.41
C GLN A 126 -0.55 -9.33 14.80
N VAL A 127 0.15 -10.43 14.62
CA VAL A 127 1.46 -10.49 13.97
C VAL A 127 1.31 -11.32 12.70
N PHE A 128 1.57 -10.70 11.56
CA PHE A 128 1.52 -11.35 10.26
C PHE A 128 2.96 -11.60 9.79
N THR A 129 3.34 -12.86 9.71
CA THR A 129 4.69 -13.28 9.28
C THR A 129 4.70 -13.65 7.80
N ASN A 130 5.87 -13.47 7.15
CA ASN A 130 6.07 -13.84 5.74
C ASN A 130 5.06 -13.20 4.78
N ILE A 131 4.72 -11.93 5.01
CA ILE A 131 3.74 -11.20 4.19
C ILE A 131 4.27 -10.81 2.80
N PHE A 132 5.57 -10.98 2.53
CA PHE A 132 6.10 -10.83 1.18
C PHE A 132 5.59 -11.98 0.31
N SER A 133 4.64 -11.66 -0.57
CA SER A 133 4.04 -12.62 -1.48
C SER A 133 4.14 -12.10 -2.92
N VAL A 134 5.27 -12.41 -3.55
CA VAL A 134 5.49 -12.13 -4.98
C VAL A 134 5.63 -13.47 -5.69
N GLU A 135 4.75 -13.74 -6.65
CA GLU A 135 4.72 -15.01 -7.36
C GLU A 135 6.08 -15.37 -7.96
N GLY A 136 6.54 -16.58 -7.65
CA GLY A 136 7.82 -17.10 -8.15
C GLY A 136 9.07 -16.44 -7.58
N LYS A 137 8.94 -15.59 -6.53
CA LYS A 137 10.07 -14.91 -5.90
C LYS A 137 10.15 -15.16 -4.41
N THR A 138 11.37 -15.32 -3.92
CA THR A 138 11.70 -15.32 -2.50
C THR A 138 12.47 -14.04 -2.21
N LEU A 139 12.12 -13.36 -1.11
CA LEU A 139 12.89 -12.22 -0.64
C LEU A 139 14.28 -12.70 -0.24
N LYS A 140 15.32 -12.07 -0.76
CA LYS A 140 16.72 -12.46 -0.49
C LYS A 140 17.52 -11.23 -0.07
N ASN A 141 18.30 -11.39 1.00
CA ASN A 141 19.24 -10.37 1.48
C ASN A 141 18.62 -8.97 1.55
N GLY A 142 17.47 -8.86 2.22
CA GLY A 142 16.82 -7.58 2.43
C GLY A 142 17.75 -6.61 3.15
N THR A 143 17.85 -5.37 2.67
CA THR A 143 18.81 -4.38 3.19
C THR A 143 18.12 -3.22 3.89
N SER A 144 17.00 -2.75 3.35
CA SER A 144 16.34 -1.54 3.83
C SER A 144 14.85 -1.54 3.52
N LEU A 145 14.08 -0.90 4.41
CA LEU A 145 12.65 -0.63 4.22
C LEU A 145 12.43 0.88 4.16
N TYR A 146 11.46 1.29 3.37
CA TYR A 146 11.03 2.68 3.32
C TYR A 146 9.54 2.80 3.03
N ILE A 147 8.86 3.65 3.77
CA ILE A 147 7.49 4.05 3.46
C ILE A 147 7.54 5.49 2.98
N SER A 148 7.13 5.70 1.74
CA SER A 148 6.89 7.04 1.22
C SER A 148 5.41 7.36 1.30
N ASP A 149 5.09 8.44 1.96
CA ASP A 149 3.73 8.98 2.08
C ASP A 149 3.76 10.45 1.66
N ASN A 150 3.89 10.68 0.38
CA ASN A 150 4.05 12.01 -0.17
C ASN A 150 2.73 12.53 -0.71
N THR A 151 2.31 13.71 -0.27
CA THR A 151 1.11 14.38 -0.75
C THR A 151 1.48 15.56 -1.63
N TYR A 152 1.16 15.48 -2.91
CA TYR A 152 1.28 16.57 -3.85
C TYR A 152 -0.08 17.00 -4.39
N SER A 153 -0.44 18.27 -4.22
CA SER A 153 -1.69 18.85 -4.77
C SER A 153 -2.95 18.03 -4.43
N LYS A 154 -3.10 17.61 -3.17
CA LYS A 154 -4.20 16.77 -2.64
C LYS A 154 -4.23 15.33 -3.16
N ILE A 155 -3.24 14.87 -3.88
CA ILE A 155 -3.06 13.48 -4.26
C ILE A 155 -1.97 12.90 -3.36
N THR A 156 -2.31 11.87 -2.61
CA THR A 156 -1.34 11.13 -1.79
C THR A 156 -0.76 10.00 -2.63
N TYR A 157 0.55 9.97 -2.71
CA TYR A 157 1.32 8.90 -3.32
C TYR A 157 1.99 8.14 -2.19
N SER A 158 1.55 6.95 -1.93
CA SER A 158 2.14 6.11 -0.89
C SER A 158 2.65 4.82 -1.50
N GLY A 159 3.84 4.42 -1.08
CA GLY A 159 4.46 3.18 -1.51
C GLY A 159 5.36 2.62 -0.44
N PHE A 160 5.49 1.32 -0.44
CA PHE A 160 6.36 0.58 0.44
C PHE A 160 7.51 -0.02 -0.36
N LEU A 161 8.73 0.37 -0.02
CA LEU A 161 9.93 -0.04 -0.75
C LEU A 161 10.75 -1.02 0.07
N ILE A 162 11.25 -2.06 -0.57
CA ILE A 162 12.21 -3.00 -0.01
C ILE A 162 13.45 -3.01 -0.90
N GLY A 163 14.59 -2.62 -0.34
CA GLY A 163 15.89 -2.80 -0.96
C GLY A 163 16.44 -4.20 -0.66
N THR A 164 17.12 -4.79 -1.62
CA THR A 164 17.77 -6.09 -1.45
C THR A 164 19.19 -6.10 -2.03
N ASN A 165 20.01 -7.00 -1.49
CA ASN A 165 21.30 -7.39 -2.07
C ASN A 165 21.18 -8.80 -2.68
N ASP A 166 20.14 -9.01 -3.47
CA ASP A 166 20.00 -10.19 -4.32
C ASP A 166 20.88 -10.08 -5.58
N GLU A 167 20.86 -11.07 -6.47
CA GLU A 167 21.68 -11.11 -7.68
C GLU A 167 21.53 -9.85 -8.57
N ASP A 168 20.36 -9.22 -8.55
CA ASP A 168 20.03 -8.04 -9.36
C ASP A 168 20.09 -6.72 -8.57
N GLY A 169 20.27 -6.76 -7.24
CA GLY A 169 20.13 -5.59 -6.36
C GLY A 169 18.71 -5.01 -6.44
N THR A 170 17.70 -5.87 -6.32
CA THR A 170 16.32 -5.53 -6.60
C THR A 170 15.74 -4.55 -5.57
N ILE A 171 15.05 -3.53 -6.06
CA ILE A 171 14.15 -2.71 -5.26
C ILE A 171 12.73 -3.15 -5.60
N TYR A 172 11.99 -3.63 -4.61
CA TYR A 172 10.58 -3.96 -4.72
C TYR A 172 9.75 -2.74 -4.29
N HIS A 173 8.84 -2.32 -5.16
CA HIS A 173 7.87 -1.28 -4.86
C HIS A 173 6.49 -1.92 -4.71
N MET A 174 5.94 -1.84 -3.54
CA MET A 174 4.72 -2.51 -3.14
C MET A 174 3.66 -1.51 -2.68
N ASP A 175 2.41 -1.91 -2.75
CA ASP A 175 1.31 -1.17 -2.12
C ASP A 175 1.49 -1.19 -0.60
N CYS A 176 1.39 -0.03 0.05
CA CYS A 176 1.61 0.09 1.50
C CYS A 176 0.45 -0.45 2.35
N LYS A 177 -0.69 -0.80 1.74
CA LYS A 177 -1.86 -1.34 2.44
C LYS A 177 -2.04 -2.84 2.23
N THR A 178 -1.72 -3.32 1.03
CA THR A 178 -1.92 -4.73 0.65
C THR A 178 -0.63 -5.52 0.58
N PHE A 179 0.52 -4.85 0.52
CA PHE A 179 1.82 -5.43 0.19
C PHE A 179 1.85 -6.19 -1.15
N GLU A 180 0.93 -5.86 -2.05
CA GLU A 180 0.97 -6.33 -3.42
C GLU A 180 2.09 -5.63 -4.20
N LEU A 181 2.75 -6.37 -5.07
CA LEU A 181 3.84 -5.81 -5.88
C LEU A 181 3.28 -4.90 -6.97
N TYR A 182 3.76 -3.65 -6.98
CA TYR A 182 3.51 -2.71 -8.07
C TYR A 182 4.52 -2.88 -9.20
N MET A 183 5.81 -2.77 -8.84
CA MET A 183 6.90 -2.83 -9.81
C MET A 183 8.22 -3.19 -9.12
N THR A 184 9.22 -3.49 -9.92
CA THR A 184 10.59 -3.70 -9.46
C THR A 184 11.55 -2.84 -10.25
N ALA A 185 12.64 -2.41 -9.60
CA ALA A 185 13.79 -1.81 -10.27
C ALA A 185 15.05 -2.57 -9.87
N LYS A 186 16.09 -2.51 -10.72
CA LYS A 186 17.31 -3.27 -10.53
C LYS A 186 18.51 -2.34 -10.46
N MET A 187 19.39 -2.56 -9.49
CA MET A 187 20.64 -1.82 -9.31
C MET A 187 21.84 -2.48 -10.01
N LYS A 188 21.66 -3.67 -10.59
CA LYS A 188 22.71 -4.44 -11.26
C LYS A 188 23.49 -3.64 -12.30
N ASP A 189 22.82 -2.83 -13.12
CA ASP A 189 23.45 -2.04 -14.16
C ASP A 189 24.34 -0.92 -13.60
N PHE A 190 24.15 -0.55 -12.34
CA PHE A 190 25.00 0.38 -11.60
C PHE A 190 26.12 -0.32 -10.82
N GLY A 191 26.16 -1.67 -10.83
CA GLY A 191 27.18 -2.46 -10.13
C GLY A 191 27.09 -2.38 -8.60
N SER A 192 25.89 -2.12 -8.06
CA SER A 192 25.67 -1.96 -6.62
C SER A 192 24.25 -2.37 -6.24
N TYR A 193 23.84 -2.13 -4.98
CA TYR A 193 22.48 -2.33 -4.48
C TYR A 193 22.07 -1.19 -3.55
N CYS A 194 20.77 -1.07 -3.28
CA CYS A 194 20.25 -0.12 -2.30
C CYS A 194 20.60 -0.61 -0.90
N GLU A 195 21.43 0.14 -0.18
CA GLU A 195 21.81 -0.19 1.19
C GLU A 195 20.91 0.50 2.21
N GLU A 196 20.53 1.76 1.94
CA GLU A 196 19.75 2.56 2.89
C GLU A 196 18.91 3.59 2.15
N PHE A 197 17.60 3.58 2.38
CA PHE A 197 16.69 4.64 1.92
C PHE A 197 16.68 5.81 2.89
N GLY A 198 16.42 7.01 2.37
CA GLY A 198 16.19 8.18 3.21
C GLY A 198 15.83 9.43 2.42
N GLY A 199 14.87 10.16 2.94
CA GLY A 199 14.37 11.39 2.36
C GLY A 199 13.47 11.21 1.15
N GLU A 200 12.55 12.14 1.00
CA GLU A 200 11.58 12.16 -0.08
C GLU A 200 11.80 13.34 -1.01
N TYR A 201 11.39 13.20 -2.24
CA TYR A 201 11.26 14.32 -3.17
C TYR A 201 9.91 14.30 -3.87
N ALA A 202 9.41 15.50 -4.18
CA ALA A 202 8.28 15.69 -5.07
C ALA A 202 8.54 16.98 -5.87
N GLU A 203 8.87 16.82 -7.14
CA GLU A 203 9.12 17.95 -8.05
C GLU A 203 7.81 18.40 -8.69
N ASP A 204 7.00 17.44 -9.14
CA ASP A 204 5.66 17.65 -9.71
C ASP A 204 4.77 16.40 -9.54
N LYS A 205 3.63 16.36 -10.23
CA LYS A 205 2.71 15.21 -10.18
C LYS A 205 3.26 13.93 -10.81
N ALA A 206 4.27 14.04 -11.65
CA ALA A 206 4.84 12.93 -12.39
C ALA A 206 6.22 12.51 -11.85
N SER A 207 6.84 13.34 -11.01
CA SER A 207 8.19 13.11 -10.50
C SER A 207 8.20 13.21 -8.98
N PHE A 208 8.08 12.08 -8.32
CA PHE A 208 8.12 11.95 -6.87
C PHE A 208 8.73 10.60 -6.49
N GLY A 209 9.30 10.53 -5.30
CA GLY A 209 9.92 9.30 -4.83
C GLY A 209 10.83 9.53 -3.63
N CYS A 210 11.85 8.71 -3.51
CA CYS A 210 12.81 8.80 -2.43
C CYS A 210 14.25 8.80 -2.91
N PHE A 211 15.14 9.28 -2.04
CA PHE A 211 16.58 9.11 -2.19
C PHE A 211 17.01 7.82 -1.50
N PHE A 212 18.11 7.28 -1.98
CA PHE A 212 18.77 6.17 -1.31
C PHE A 212 20.27 6.18 -1.54
N LYS A 213 20.99 5.56 -0.61
CA LYS A 213 22.41 5.32 -0.65
C LYS A 213 22.66 3.91 -1.17
N SER A 214 23.57 3.76 -2.10
CA SER A 214 24.09 2.45 -2.51
C SER A 214 25.19 1.96 -1.56
N ALA A 215 25.48 0.66 -1.62
CA ALA A 215 26.52 0.04 -0.79
C ALA A 215 27.93 0.66 -0.96
N ASP A 216 28.22 1.21 -2.11
CA ASP A 216 29.50 1.90 -2.40
C ASP A 216 29.45 3.40 -2.12
N GLY A 217 28.38 3.88 -1.48
CA GLY A 217 28.24 5.26 -0.99
C GLY A 217 27.83 6.29 -2.04
N ARG A 218 27.32 5.85 -3.19
CA ARG A 218 26.73 6.76 -4.18
C ARG A 218 25.31 7.12 -3.81
N LEU A 219 24.86 8.29 -4.21
CA LEU A 219 23.50 8.76 -4.01
C LEU A 219 22.66 8.49 -5.25
N PHE A 220 21.48 7.94 -5.03
CA PHE A 220 20.50 7.66 -6.05
C PHE A 220 19.13 8.23 -5.70
N ARG A 221 18.32 8.34 -6.71
CA ARG A 221 16.91 8.67 -6.64
C ARG A 221 16.10 7.52 -7.24
N TYR A 222 15.05 7.10 -6.54
CA TYR A 222 14.04 6.18 -7.04
C TYR A 222 12.76 6.96 -7.33
N ASP A 223 12.33 6.96 -8.57
CA ASP A 223 11.06 7.55 -9.00
C ASP A 223 9.93 6.54 -8.80
N MET A 224 8.96 6.87 -7.96
CA MET A 224 7.89 5.95 -7.59
C MET A 224 6.79 5.84 -8.65
N ASN A 225 6.69 6.80 -9.56
CA ASN A 225 5.69 6.76 -10.62
C ASN A 225 6.11 5.83 -11.77
N GLY A 226 7.38 5.88 -12.16
CA GLY A 226 7.91 5.12 -13.29
C GLY A 226 8.80 3.94 -12.92
N GLY A 227 9.18 3.78 -11.65
CA GLY A 227 10.12 2.75 -11.21
C GLY A 227 11.55 2.98 -11.68
N PHE A 228 11.92 4.24 -11.99
CA PHE A 228 13.24 4.55 -12.52
C PHE A 228 14.25 4.86 -11.41
N ILE A 229 15.47 4.38 -11.63
CA ILE A 229 16.62 4.70 -10.78
C ILE A 229 17.50 5.70 -11.52
N SER A 230 17.92 6.75 -10.84
CA SER A 230 18.84 7.76 -11.38
C SER A 230 19.94 8.05 -10.37
N GLU A 231 21.20 7.99 -10.82
CA GLU A 231 22.34 8.40 -10.00
C GLU A 231 22.41 9.93 -9.89
N ILE A 232 22.69 10.42 -8.70
CA ILE A 232 22.93 11.83 -8.41
C ILE A 232 24.43 12.07 -8.48
N THR A 233 24.92 12.44 -9.65
CA THR A 233 26.35 12.55 -9.95
C THR A 233 27.02 13.79 -9.36
N ASP A 234 26.25 14.79 -8.95
CA ASP A 234 26.75 16.03 -8.32
C ASP A 234 26.82 15.94 -6.79
N ALA A 235 26.67 14.73 -6.22
CA ALA A 235 26.91 14.52 -4.80
C ALA A 235 28.37 14.85 -4.46
N PRO A 236 28.63 15.71 -3.47
CA PRO A 236 29.98 16.24 -3.22
C PRO A 236 30.94 15.23 -2.61
N PHE A 237 30.45 14.11 -2.12
CA PHE A 237 31.23 13.07 -1.44
C PHE A 237 30.49 11.74 -1.45
N LYS A 238 31.20 10.65 -1.16
CA LYS A 238 30.59 9.36 -0.85
C LYS A 238 29.84 9.43 0.46
N ILE A 239 28.67 8.80 0.52
CA ILE A 239 27.75 8.88 1.65
C ILE A 239 27.90 7.64 2.51
N ASP A 240 28.18 7.83 3.81
CA ASP A 240 28.19 6.73 4.79
C ASP A 240 26.80 6.44 5.31
N ARG A 241 25.99 7.47 5.52
CA ARG A 241 24.61 7.36 6.04
C ARG A 241 23.69 8.38 5.36
N ILE A 242 22.43 8.00 5.23
CA ILE A 242 21.37 8.88 4.79
C ILE A 242 20.25 8.87 5.83
N PHE A 243 19.69 10.02 6.14
CA PHE A 243 18.64 10.18 7.14
C PHE A 243 17.45 10.92 6.53
N ASP A 244 16.26 10.57 6.98
CA ASP A 244 15.09 11.37 6.70
C ASP A 244 15.31 12.80 7.23
N GLY A 245 15.16 13.75 6.34
CA GLY A 245 15.26 15.16 6.68
C GLY A 245 14.00 15.66 7.39
N THR A 246 14.12 16.84 8.01
CA THR A 246 12.97 17.53 8.58
C THR A 246 12.03 18.04 7.47
N THR A 247 10.73 17.87 7.67
CA THR A 247 9.73 18.47 6.81
C THR A 247 9.80 19.99 6.91
N LYS A 248 10.13 20.67 5.83
CA LYS A 248 10.07 22.13 5.76
C LYS A 248 8.82 22.53 5.02
N ALA A 249 7.83 23.08 5.71
CA ALA A 249 6.71 23.73 5.06
C ALA A 249 7.23 25.02 4.38
N VAL A 250 7.17 25.07 3.07
CA VAL A 250 7.41 26.31 2.33
C VAL A 250 6.08 27.06 2.25
N ALA A 251 6.04 28.22 2.87
CA ALA A 251 4.82 28.97 3.19
C ALA A 251 4.00 29.47 1.99
N THR A 252 4.40 29.26 0.75
CA THR A 252 3.73 29.85 -0.42
C THR A 252 3.19 28.85 -1.44
N THR A 253 3.53 27.58 -1.30
CA THR A 253 2.95 26.50 -2.11
C THR A 253 2.85 25.28 -1.20
N ALA A 254 1.73 24.58 -1.22
CA ALA A 254 1.44 23.41 -0.37
C ALA A 254 2.36 22.19 -0.69
N LYS A 255 3.66 22.40 -0.72
CA LYS A 255 4.69 21.38 -0.95
C LYS A 255 5.42 21.15 0.38
N SER A 256 5.19 20.00 0.99
CA SER A 256 6.10 19.52 2.02
C SER A 256 7.24 18.75 1.33
N THR A 257 8.45 19.20 1.47
CA THR A 257 9.62 18.48 0.96
C THR A 257 10.48 18.08 2.14
N ARG A 258 10.72 16.80 2.30
CA ARG A 258 11.71 16.29 3.26
C ARG A 258 13.05 16.30 2.56
N TYR A 259 14.02 17.00 3.13
CA TYR A 259 15.38 17.03 2.58
C TYR A 259 16.22 15.95 3.27
N PRO A 260 16.79 14.99 2.53
CA PRO A 260 17.67 14.01 3.14
C PRO A 260 18.91 14.69 3.68
N LEU A 261 19.36 14.21 4.82
CA LEU A 261 20.64 14.55 5.41
C LEU A 261 21.65 13.48 5.01
N PHE A 262 22.75 13.91 4.44
CA PHE A 262 23.88 13.05 4.06
C PHE A 262 25.01 13.21 5.06
N TYR A 263 25.57 12.12 5.49
CA TYR A 263 26.70 12.09 6.39
C TYR A 263 27.86 11.31 5.78
N ASN A 264 29.03 11.89 5.89
CA ASN A 264 30.30 11.25 5.60
C ASN A 264 31.28 11.61 6.73
N ASN A 265 31.55 10.67 7.62
CA ASN A 265 32.51 10.67 8.72
C ASN A 265 32.71 11.99 9.53
N SER A 266 32.55 13.14 8.94
CA SER A 266 32.66 14.46 9.58
C SER A 266 31.83 15.56 8.92
N THR A 267 31.23 15.27 7.78
CA THR A 267 30.53 16.26 6.95
C THR A 267 29.04 15.93 6.88
N ILE A 268 28.22 16.93 7.13
CA ILE A 268 26.78 16.83 6.95
C ILE A 268 26.39 17.65 5.72
N GLY A 269 25.79 17.02 4.75
CA GLY A 269 25.23 17.66 3.57
C GLY A 269 23.70 17.64 3.59
N ILE A 270 23.09 18.71 3.12
CA ILE A 270 21.66 18.80 2.87
C ILE A 270 21.48 19.04 1.39
N ARG A 271 20.80 18.10 0.69
CA ARG A 271 20.38 18.37 -0.68
C ARG A 271 19.03 19.10 -0.65
N LYS A 272 19.02 20.31 -1.15
CA LYS A 272 17.78 20.96 -1.52
C LYS A 272 17.40 20.44 -2.91
N SER A 273 16.17 19.96 -3.08
CA SER A 273 15.68 19.78 -4.44
C SER A 273 15.83 21.12 -5.17
N ALA A 274 16.34 21.09 -6.39
CA ALA A 274 16.37 22.28 -7.20
C ALA A 274 14.91 22.72 -7.40
N SER A 275 14.43 23.62 -6.56
CA SER A 275 13.23 24.37 -6.90
C SER A 275 13.60 25.16 -8.15
N ALA A 276 12.97 24.84 -9.26
CA ALA A 276 12.96 25.71 -10.40
C ALA A 276 12.64 27.12 -9.92
N GLY A 277 13.55 28.06 -10.17
CA GLY A 277 13.41 29.46 -9.88
C GLY A 277 12.23 30.08 -10.63
#